data_450596be34203c25b862d720d5c54f92
#
_entry.id   450596be34203c25b862d720d5c54f92
#
_cell.length_a   1.000
_cell.length_b   1.000
_cell.length_c   1.000
_cell.angle_alpha   90.00
_cell.angle_beta   90.00
_cell.angle_gamma   90.00
#
_symmetry.space_group_name_H-M   'P 1'
#
loop_
_entity.id
_entity.type
_entity.pdbx_description
1 polymer ?
#
loop_
_entity_poly.entity_id
_entity_poly.type
_entity_poly.pdbx_seq_one_letter_code
_entity_poly.pdbx_strand_id
1 'polypeptide(L)'
;MDKLIINGMVPLNGEVSVSGAKNAVLPMLCASVMVSKANVVLKNIPHLHDVTTTVRLLRQMGVSVTLDDNMDIQLDPTTINNFYAPYDLVKTMRSSILVLGPLLTKYGQAKVSLPGGCAIGTRPVEMHLDALSKMGASIQIEHGYITANAKKLVGTDINFPKSTVTGTENILMASTLAYGETIITNAAKEPEVVDLANFLNSMGASISGHGSDTIKIQGIDKLSGVSYTALPDRIETGTFLVAAAITCLLYTSPSPRDKRQDRMPSS
;
A
#
# COMPACT_ATOMS: atom_id res chain seq x y z
N MET A 1 16.38 13.39 22.37
CA MET A 1 16.11 14.19 21.15
C MET A 1 17.28 13.96 20.22
N ASP A 2 17.04 13.38 19.06
CA ASP A 2 18.07 13.18 18.06
C ASP A 2 18.49 14.55 17.49
N LYS A 3 19.77 14.72 17.19
CA LYS A 3 20.34 15.97 16.72
C LYS A 3 21.05 15.72 15.39
N LEU A 4 20.67 16.45 14.36
CA LEU A 4 21.39 16.47 13.09
C LEU A 4 22.47 17.56 13.14
N ILE A 5 23.71 17.20 12.81
CA ILE A 5 24.82 18.13 12.64
C ILE A 5 25.21 18.07 11.16
N ILE A 6 25.08 19.20 10.48
CA ILE A 6 25.37 19.30 9.05
C ILE A 6 26.59 20.18 8.86
N ASN A 7 27.66 19.61 8.28
CA ASN A 7 28.83 20.35 7.81
C ASN A 7 28.69 20.53 6.29
N GLY A 8 28.33 21.74 5.87
CA GLY A 8 28.12 22.08 4.46
C GLY A 8 29.42 22.40 3.72
N MET A 9 29.28 22.97 2.51
CA MET A 9 30.36 23.47 1.62
C MET A 9 31.24 22.34 1.03
N VAL A 10 30.76 21.11 0.97
CA VAL A 10 31.43 19.99 0.29
C VAL A 10 30.63 19.65 -0.97
N PRO A 11 31.25 19.60 -2.18
CA PRO A 11 30.59 19.10 -3.38
C PRO A 11 30.11 17.67 -3.16
N LEU A 12 28.86 17.40 -3.46
CA LEU A 12 28.35 16.05 -3.41
C LEU A 12 28.81 15.31 -4.69
N ASN A 13 29.28 14.08 -4.55
CA ASN A 13 29.63 13.22 -5.68
C ASN A 13 29.31 11.78 -5.29
N GLY A 14 28.56 11.07 -6.10
CA GLY A 14 28.20 9.68 -5.81
C GLY A 14 27.00 9.22 -6.59
N GLU A 15 26.65 7.96 -6.41
CA GLU A 15 25.49 7.28 -6.99
C GLU A 15 24.55 6.84 -5.85
N VAL A 16 23.27 7.02 -6.05
CA VAL A 16 22.23 6.62 -5.09
C VAL A 16 21.19 5.78 -5.82
N SER A 17 20.99 4.55 -5.34
CA SER A 17 19.86 3.71 -5.75
C SER A 17 18.65 4.03 -4.90
N VAL A 18 17.57 4.48 -5.53
CA VAL A 18 16.31 4.81 -4.85
C VAL A 18 15.63 3.53 -4.37
N SER A 19 15.26 3.52 -3.09
CA SER A 19 14.54 2.41 -2.49
C SER A 19 13.09 2.33 -2.97
N GLY A 20 12.40 1.23 -2.67
CA GLY A 20 10.99 1.08 -2.98
C GLY A 20 10.12 2.09 -2.23
N ALA A 21 9.02 2.50 -2.86
CA ALA A 21 8.11 3.48 -2.30
C ALA A 21 7.38 2.92 -1.07
N LYS A 22 7.60 3.56 0.10
CA LYS A 22 6.90 3.21 1.35
C LYS A 22 5.39 3.10 1.13
N ASN A 23 4.81 4.10 0.48
CA ASN A 23 3.36 4.18 0.30
C ASN A 23 2.80 3.17 -0.70
N ALA A 24 3.63 2.54 -1.53
CA ALA A 24 3.25 1.39 -2.35
C ALA A 24 3.38 0.07 -1.58
N VAL A 25 4.45 -0.09 -0.80
CA VAL A 25 4.74 -1.33 -0.07
C VAL A 25 3.73 -1.58 1.04
N LEU A 26 3.31 -0.55 1.79
CA LEU A 26 2.37 -0.71 2.90
C LEU A 26 1.02 -1.33 2.48
N PRO A 27 0.32 -0.85 1.45
CA PRO A 27 -0.90 -1.51 0.98
C PRO A 27 -0.65 -2.90 0.40
N MET A 28 0.50 -3.17 -0.27
CA MET A 28 0.83 -4.50 -0.77
C MET A 28 1.03 -5.52 0.36
N LEU A 29 1.69 -5.11 1.46
CA LEU A 29 1.80 -5.93 2.67
C LEU A 29 0.40 -6.26 3.23
N CYS A 30 -0.51 -5.29 3.30
CA CYS A 30 -1.88 -5.51 3.75
C CYS A 30 -2.66 -6.42 2.78
N ALA A 31 -2.51 -6.24 1.47
CA ALA A 31 -3.17 -7.06 0.44
C ALA A 31 -2.72 -8.52 0.47
N SER A 32 -1.48 -8.79 0.90
CA SER A 32 -0.93 -10.15 0.97
C SER A 32 -1.76 -11.10 1.83
N VAL A 33 -2.51 -10.60 2.83
CA VAL A 33 -3.38 -11.44 3.68
C VAL A 33 -4.57 -12.05 2.93
N MET A 34 -4.87 -11.55 1.71
CA MET A 34 -6.00 -12.04 0.92
C MET A 34 -5.70 -13.35 0.17
N VAL A 35 -4.44 -13.76 0.06
CA VAL A 35 -4.03 -15.01 -0.59
C VAL A 35 -4.40 -16.22 0.27
N SER A 36 -4.81 -17.33 -0.35
CA SER A 36 -5.35 -18.49 0.38
C SER A 36 -4.38 -19.65 0.55
N LYS A 37 -3.49 -19.89 -0.40
CA LYS A 37 -2.69 -21.14 -0.46
C LYS A 37 -1.32 -20.96 -1.12
N ALA A 38 -0.75 -19.77 -1.07
CA ALA A 38 0.55 -19.50 -1.69
C ALA A 38 1.23 -18.34 -0.98
N ASN A 39 2.54 -18.25 -1.16
CA ASN A 39 3.33 -17.16 -0.62
C ASN A 39 3.31 -15.94 -1.56
N VAL A 40 3.44 -14.78 -0.96
CA VAL A 40 3.71 -13.51 -1.66
C VAL A 40 5.14 -13.10 -1.37
N VAL A 41 5.91 -12.80 -2.40
CA VAL A 41 7.27 -12.27 -2.29
C VAL A 41 7.26 -10.83 -2.78
N LEU A 42 7.60 -9.90 -1.89
CA LEU A 42 7.73 -8.48 -2.20
C LEU A 42 9.19 -8.09 -2.21
N LYS A 43 9.62 -7.47 -3.31
CA LYS A 43 10.98 -7.01 -3.56
C LYS A 43 11.08 -5.49 -3.54
N ASN A 44 12.31 -4.99 -3.42
CA ASN A 44 12.59 -3.55 -3.33
C ASN A 44 11.87 -2.90 -2.14
N ILE A 45 12.03 -3.47 -0.96
CA ILE A 45 11.35 -3.01 0.25
C ILE A 45 12.20 -1.96 0.99
N PRO A 46 11.67 -0.75 1.29
CA PRO A 46 12.43 0.25 2.01
C PRO A 46 12.60 -0.10 3.49
N HIS A 47 13.78 0.19 4.02
CA HIS A 47 14.12 -0.01 5.43
C HIS A 47 13.52 1.12 6.30
N LEU A 48 12.21 1.09 6.52
CA LEU A 48 11.50 2.14 7.24
C LEU A 48 10.68 1.60 8.42
N HIS A 49 10.52 2.44 9.45
CA HIS A 49 9.78 2.08 10.67
C HIS A 49 8.34 1.61 10.39
N ASP A 50 7.65 2.28 9.45
CA ASP A 50 6.27 1.92 9.09
C ASP A 50 6.18 0.51 8.48
N VAL A 51 7.16 0.13 7.63
CA VAL A 51 7.24 -1.23 7.05
C VAL A 51 7.45 -2.26 8.15
N THR A 52 8.41 -2.02 9.05
CA THR A 52 8.67 -2.90 10.19
C THR A 52 7.44 -3.03 11.08
N THR A 53 6.72 -1.95 11.33
CA THR A 53 5.50 -1.94 12.14
C THR A 53 4.37 -2.73 11.45
N THR A 54 4.21 -2.58 10.13
CA THR A 54 3.23 -3.37 9.36
C THR A 54 3.58 -4.87 9.42
N VAL A 55 4.84 -5.23 9.24
CA VAL A 55 5.29 -6.63 9.36
C VAL A 55 5.00 -7.18 10.76
N ARG A 56 5.25 -6.41 11.82
CA ARG A 56 4.90 -6.81 13.20
C ARG A 56 3.39 -7.01 13.37
N LEU A 57 2.58 -6.12 12.81
CA LEU A 57 1.12 -6.24 12.83
C LEU A 57 0.67 -7.53 12.13
N LEU A 58 1.17 -7.82 10.94
CA LEU A 58 0.84 -9.03 10.19
C LEU A 58 1.29 -10.31 10.93
N ARG A 59 2.48 -10.31 11.53
CA ARG A 59 2.95 -11.41 12.39
C ARG A 59 2.04 -11.64 13.59
N GLN A 60 1.56 -10.57 14.23
CA GLN A 60 0.61 -10.69 15.35
C GLN A 60 -0.75 -11.23 14.90
N MET A 61 -1.12 -11.04 13.65
CA MET A 61 -2.30 -11.65 13.04
C MET A 61 -2.09 -13.13 12.67
N GLY A 62 -0.86 -13.64 12.76
CA GLY A 62 -0.51 -15.01 12.45
C GLY A 62 0.09 -15.23 11.07
N VAL A 63 0.40 -14.16 10.33
CA VAL A 63 1.12 -14.28 9.04
C VAL A 63 2.58 -14.65 9.31
N SER A 64 3.08 -15.72 8.68
CA SER A 64 4.51 -16.01 8.69
C SER A 64 5.24 -15.09 7.74
N VAL A 65 6.26 -14.41 8.25
CA VAL A 65 7.04 -13.44 7.48
C VAL A 65 8.53 -13.75 7.60
N THR A 66 9.18 -14.00 6.48
CA THR A 66 10.64 -14.18 6.38
C THR A 66 11.24 -13.08 5.52
N LEU A 67 12.46 -12.68 5.88
CA LEU A 67 13.30 -11.81 5.06
C LEU A 67 14.46 -12.65 4.53
N ASP A 68 14.81 -12.46 3.27
CA ASP A 68 16.02 -13.04 2.70
C ASP A 68 17.22 -12.08 2.80
N ASP A 69 18.39 -12.54 2.31
CA ASP A 69 19.63 -11.76 2.34
C ASP A 69 19.57 -10.50 1.45
N ASN A 70 18.66 -10.45 0.48
CA ASN A 70 18.41 -9.30 -0.38
C ASN A 70 17.37 -8.32 0.20
N MET A 71 16.92 -8.57 1.43
CA MET A 71 15.83 -7.82 2.08
C MET A 71 14.47 -7.98 1.40
N ASP A 72 14.28 -8.99 0.54
CA ASP A 72 12.98 -9.34 0.01
C ASP A 72 12.12 -9.95 1.13
N ILE A 73 10.85 -9.59 1.16
CA ILE A 73 9.91 -10.06 2.18
C ILE A 73 9.04 -11.15 1.59
N GLN A 74 9.12 -12.35 2.15
CA GLN A 74 8.18 -13.43 1.85
C GLN A 74 7.12 -13.52 2.94
N LEU A 75 5.84 -13.50 2.53
CA LEU A 75 4.68 -13.61 3.41
C LEU A 75 3.92 -14.89 3.11
N ASP A 76 3.64 -15.67 4.16
CA ASP A 76 2.72 -16.80 4.13
C ASP A 76 1.50 -16.49 5.01
N PRO A 77 0.35 -16.13 4.42
CA PRO A 77 -0.86 -15.79 5.15
C PRO A 77 -1.71 -17.03 5.53
N THR A 78 -1.28 -18.25 5.21
CA THR A 78 -2.08 -19.46 5.44
C THR A 78 -2.32 -19.75 6.94
N THR A 79 -1.49 -19.19 7.80
CA THR A 79 -1.53 -19.36 9.27
C THR A 79 -2.25 -18.23 10.00
N ILE A 80 -2.83 -17.27 9.28
CA ILE A 80 -3.55 -16.14 9.90
C ILE A 80 -4.74 -16.65 10.72
N ASN A 81 -4.84 -16.21 11.97
CA ASN A 81 -5.85 -16.65 12.93
C ASN A 81 -6.38 -15.52 13.82
N ASN A 82 -5.89 -14.30 13.64
CA ASN A 82 -6.28 -13.13 14.40
C ASN A 82 -6.55 -11.95 13.46
N PHE A 83 -7.71 -11.31 13.59
CA PHE A 83 -8.18 -10.21 12.74
C PHE A 83 -8.25 -8.89 13.52
N TYR A 84 -7.39 -8.77 14.52
CA TYR A 84 -7.34 -7.64 15.45
C TYR A 84 -6.04 -6.83 15.28
N ALA A 85 -6.20 -5.54 15.02
CA ALA A 85 -5.12 -4.55 14.96
C ALA A 85 -5.15 -3.67 16.22
N PRO A 86 -4.28 -3.93 17.22
CA PRO A 86 -4.31 -3.27 18.51
C PRO A 86 -3.79 -1.84 18.44
N TYR A 87 -4.26 -0.99 19.38
CA TYR A 87 -3.89 0.41 19.48
C TYR A 87 -2.37 0.65 19.51
N ASP A 88 -1.63 -0.18 20.27
CA ASP A 88 -0.18 0.02 20.43
C ASP A 88 0.62 -0.07 19.14
N LEU A 89 0.18 -0.84 18.16
CA LEU A 89 0.77 -0.90 16.82
C LEU A 89 0.18 0.16 15.88
N VAL A 90 -1.12 0.43 15.99
CA VAL A 90 -1.84 1.35 15.09
C VAL A 90 -1.56 2.82 15.42
N LYS A 91 -1.37 3.19 16.69
CA LYS A 91 -1.19 4.58 17.14
C LYS A 91 -0.04 5.32 16.46
N THR A 92 0.99 4.60 16.08
CA THR A 92 2.20 5.15 15.44
C THR A 92 2.14 5.13 13.92
N MET A 93 1.15 4.40 13.34
CA MET A 93 1.08 4.15 11.90
C MET A 93 -0.36 4.24 11.39
N ARG A 94 -0.65 5.31 10.67
CA ARG A 94 -2.00 5.59 10.14
C ARG A 94 -2.43 4.63 9.03
N SER A 95 -1.48 4.13 8.24
CA SER A 95 -1.72 3.13 7.20
C SER A 95 -2.23 1.80 7.73
N SER A 96 -2.25 1.60 9.05
CA SER A 96 -2.86 0.41 9.68
C SER A 96 -4.33 0.22 9.32
N ILE A 97 -5.05 1.30 8.96
CA ILE A 97 -6.42 1.22 8.45
C ILE A 97 -6.54 0.39 7.17
N LEU A 98 -5.45 0.24 6.40
CA LEU A 98 -5.42 -0.51 5.15
C LEU A 98 -5.61 -2.03 5.33
N VAL A 99 -5.46 -2.57 6.54
CA VAL A 99 -5.79 -3.99 6.80
C VAL A 99 -7.30 -4.23 6.85
N LEU A 100 -8.11 -3.18 7.02
CA LEU A 100 -9.56 -3.30 7.22
C LEU A 100 -10.26 -3.95 6.02
N GLY A 101 -10.04 -3.43 4.81
CA GLY A 101 -10.63 -3.98 3.57
C GLY A 101 -10.22 -5.43 3.31
N PRO A 102 -8.91 -5.74 3.28
CA PRO A 102 -8.39 -7.10 3.13
C PRO A 102 -8.96 -8.11 4.12
N LEU A 103 -8.96 -7.78 5.41
CA LEU A 103 -9.51 -8.67 6.43
C LEU A 103 -11.01 -8.89 6.24
N LEU A 104 -11.76 -7.81 5.99
CA LEU A 104 -13.19 -7.87 5.85
C LEU A 104 -13.63 -8.68 4.62
N THR A 105 -12.99 -8.44 3.47
CA THR A 105 -13.34 -9.14 2.22
C THR A 105 -12.97 -10.61 2.26
N LYS A 106 -11.85 -10.97 2.92
CA LYS A 106 -11.33 -12.34 2.95
C LYS A 106 -11.94 -13.17 4.07
N TYR A 107 -12.04 -12.60 5.29
CA TYR A 107 -12.40 -13.32 6.50
C TYR A 107 -13.76 -12.92 7.08
N GLY A 108 -14.40 -11.90 6.51
CA GLY A 108 -15.72 -11.43 6.92
C GLY A 108 -15.73 -10.65 8.23
N GLN A 109 -14.58 -10.41 8.84
CA GLN A 109 -14.47 -9.69 10.11
C GLN A 109 -13.12 -8.97 10.24
N ALA A 110 -13.16 -7.83 10.90
CA ALA A 110 -11.97 -7.08 11.26
C ALA A 110 -12.24 -6.20 12.48
N LYS A 111 -11.24 -6.09 13.37
CA LYS A 111 -11.26 -5.14 14.48
C LYS A 111 -9.97 -4.33 14.46
N VAL A 112 -10.07 -3.06 14.12
CA VAL A 112 -8.91 -2.18 13.92
C VAL A 112 -9.05 -0.98 14.83
N SER A 113 -8.00 -0.66 15.59
CA SER A 113 -7.97 0.57 16.38
C SER A 113 -8.07 1.79 15.46
N LEU A 114 -8.78 2.83 15.90
CA LEU A 114 -8.70 4.12 15.24
C LEU A 114 -7.24 4.61 15.25
N PRO A 115 -6.72 5.11 14.13
CA PRO A 115 -5.36 5.65 14.10
C PRO A 115 -5.26 6.86 15.04
N GLY A 116 -4.19 6.92 15.81
CA GLY A 116 -3.88 8.07 16.66
C GLY A 116 -3.75 9.35 15.85
N GLY A 117 -3.91 10.50 16.52
CA GLY A 117 -3.74 11.81 15.89
C GLY A 117 -2.32 11.97 15.33
N CYS A 118 -2.22 12.51 14.12
CA CYS A 118 -0.93 12.88 13.53
C CYS A 118 -0.67 14.36 13.78
N ALA A 119 0.60 14.74 13.98
CA ALA A 119 1.03 16.13 14.12
C ALA A 119 0.61 17.03 12.92
N ILE A 120 0.29 16.43 11.77
CA ILE A 120 -0.09 17.12 10.52
C ILE A 120 -1.63 17.31 10.40
N GLY A 121 -2.44 16.84 11.37
CA GLY A 121 -3.89 17.03 11.40
C GLY A 121 -4.74 15.76 11.35
N THR A 122 -6.05 15.93 11.55
CA THR A 122 -7.04 14.86 11.46
C THR A 122 -7.23 14.42 10.01
N ARG A 123 -7.12 13.13 9.74
CA ARG A 123 -7.55 12.56 8.47
C ARG A 123 -8.69 11.59 8.76
N PRO A 124 -9.89 11.95 8.33
CA PRO A 124 -11.06 11.18 8.62
C PRO A 124 -10.98 9.80 7.97
N VAL A 125 -11.34 8.76 8.72
CA VAL A 125 -11.48 7.38 8.21
C VAL A 125 -12.88 7.14 7.66
N GLU A 126 -13.78 8.11 7.79
CA GLU A 126 -15.19 8.02 7.44
C GLU A 126 -15.38 7.56 5.98
N MET A 127 -14.59 8.09 5.04
CA MET A 127 -14.69 7.69 3.63
C MET A 127 -14.43 6.20 3.40
N HIS A 128 -13.53 5.58 4.20
CA HIS A 128 -13.31 4.14 4.15
C HIS A 128 -14.53 3.38 4.67
N LEU A 129 -15.07 3.83 5.81
CA LEU A 129 -16.18 3.17 6.51
C LEU A 129 -17.48 3.29 5.72
N ASP A 130 -17.76 4.47 5.16
CA ASP A 130 -18.93 4.71 4.32
C ASP A 130 -18.91 3.82 3.06
N ALA A 131 -17.75 3.73 2.41
CA ALA A 131 -17.59 2.88 1.23
C ALA A 131 -17.77 1.39 1.56
N LEU A 132 -17.14 0.90 2.63
CA LEU A 132 -17.31 -0.50 3.07
C LEU A 132 -18.75 -0.78 3.51
N SER A 133 -19.42 0.18 4.16
CA SER A 133 -20.83 0.05 4.52
C SER A 133 -21.73 -0.05 3.30
N LYS A 134 -21.47 0.74 2.24
CA LYS A 134 -22.18 0.61 0.94
C LYS A 134 -21.96 -0.76 0.30
N MET A 135 -20.80 -1.38 0.50
CA MET A 135 -20.51 -2.75 0.07
C MET A 135 -21.16 -3.83 0.96
N GLY A 136 -21.95 -3.45 1.97
CA GLY A 136 -22.70 -4.36 2.84
C GLY A 136 -22.01 -4.73 4.14
N ALA A 137 -20.97 -4.02 4.56
CA ALA A 137 -20.37 -4.21 5.86
C ALA A 137 -21.21 -3.59 6.98
N SER A 138 -21.36 -4.31 8.10
CA SER A 138 -21.85 -3.76 9.37
C SER A 138 -20.66 -3.22 10.15
N ILE A 139 -20.64 -1.92 10.43
CA ILE A 139 -19.50 -1.25 11.06
C ILE A 139 -19.98 -0.56 12.33
N GLN A 140 -19.24 -0.75 13.42
CA GLN A 140 -19.44 -0.12 14.71
C GLN A 140 -18.13 0.50 15.19
N ILE A 141 -18.21 1.67 15.81
CA ILE A 141 -17.06 2.33 16.42
C ILE A 141 -17.31 2.40 17.92
N GLU A 142 -16.55 1.63 18.68
CA GLU A 142 -16.68 1.56 20.14
C GLU A 142 -15.30 1.55 20.80
N HIS A 143 -15.16 2.31 21.87
CA HIS A 143 -13.92 2.38 22.67
C HIS A 143 -12.65 2.63 21.85
N GLY A 144 -12.76 3.43 20.77
CA GLY A 144 -11.62 3.73 19.89
C GLY A 144 -11.26 2.63 18.89
N TYR A 145 -12.15 1.64 18.69
CA TYR A 145 -11.99 0.57 17.72
C TYR A 145 -13.10 0.59 16.67
N ILE A 146 -12.72 0.32 15.44
CA ILE A 146 -13.61 -0.01 14.34
C ILE A 146 -13.80 -1.51 14.36
N THR A 147 -15.01 -1.99 14.60
CA THR A 147 -15.41 -3.39 14.46
C THR A 147 -16.27 -3.52 13.22
N ALA A 148 -15.80 -4.27 12.24
CA ALA A 148 -16.47 -4.46 10.95
C ALA A 148 -16.75 -5.93 10.69
N ASN A 149 -17.96 -6.24 10.22
CA ASN A 149 -18.38 -7.58 9.89
C ASN A 149 -19.15 -7.58 8.55
N ALA A 150 -18.92 -8.60 7.72
CA ALA A 150 -19.68 -8.82 6.50
C ALA A 150 -19.74 -10.32 6.21
N LYS A 151 -20.89 -10.85 5.86
CA LYS A 151 -20.98 -12.23 5.36
C LYS A 151 -20.23 -12.38 4.03
N LYS A 152 -20.39 -11.42 3.15
CA LYS A 152 -19.68 -11.24 1.88
C LYS A 152 -19.86 -9.79 1.45
N LEU A 153 -18.80 -9.13 1.01
CA LEU A 153 -18.92 -7.81 0.40
C LEU A 153 -19.53 -7.92 -1.00
N VAL A 154 -20.32 -6.92 -1.37
CA VAL A 154 -20.97 -6.84 -2.68
C VAL A 154 -20.43 -5.60 -3.41
N GLY A 155 -20.07 -5.79 -4.67
CA GLY A 155 -19.64 -4.72 -5.55
C GLY A 155 -20.75 -3.67 -5.73
N THR A 156 -20.37 -2.42 -5.80
CA THR A 156 -21.29 -1.28 -5.91
C THR A 156 -20.55 -0.04 -6.41
N ASP A 157 -21.31 1.00 -6.78
CA ASP A 157 -20.75 2.29 -7.17
C ASP A 157 -20.30 3.09 -5.93
N ILE A 158 -19.01 3.37 -5.86
CA ILE A 158 -18.37 4.16 -4.80
C ILE A 158 -17.91 5.49 -5.40
N ASN A 159 -18.53 6.57 -4.98
CA ASN A 159 -18.10 7.92 -5.33
C ASN A 159 -17.47 8.58 -4.11
N PHE A 160 -16.17 8.86 -4.15
CA PHE A 160 -15.50 9.60 -3.09
C PHE A 160 -15.82 11.10 -3.20
N PRO A 161 -16.30 11.75 -2.12
CA PRO A 161 -16.57 13.20 -2.14
C PRO A 161 -15.28 14.02 -2.33
N LYS A 162 -14.14 13.45 -1.94
CA LYS A 162 -12.80 13.97 -2.16
C LYS A 162 -11.88 12.82 -2.50
N SER A 163 -10.98 13.00 -3.47
CA SER A 163 -9.97 12.01 -3.80
C SER A 163 -9.11 11.69 -2.58
N THR A 164 -8.93 10.40 -2.31
CA THR A 164 -8.21 9.87 -1.15
C THR A 164 -7.38 8.65 -1.56
N VAL A 165 -6.07 8.70 -1.33
CA VAL A 165 -5.14 7.61 -1.67
C VAL A 165 -5.49 6.35 -0.89
N THR A 166 -5.44 6.42 0.44
CA THR A 166 -5.69 5.25 1.31
C THR A 166 -7.13 4.76 1.24
N GLY A 167 -8.11 5.65 0.99
CA GLY A 167 -9.50 5.27 0.73
C GLY A 167 -9.61 4.46 -0.54
N THR A 168 -9.02 4.93 -1.64
CA THR A 168 -8.99 4.20 -2.92
C THR A 168 -8.29 2.85 -2.77
N GLU A 169 -7.11 2.80 -2.14
CA GLU A 169 -6.37 1.56 -1.90
C GLU A 169 -7.18 0.54 -1.09
N ASN A 170 -7.82 0.99 -0.01
CA ASN A 170 -8.58 0.10 0.86
C ASN A 170 -9.80 -0.51 0.14
N ILE A 171 -10.54 0.32 -0.62
CA ILE A 171 -11.69 -0.15 -1.39
C ILE A 171 -11.26 -0.99 -2.59
N LEU A 172 -10.17 -0.64 -3.26
CA LEU A 172 -9.57 -1.46 -4.32
C LEU A 172 -9.32 -2.90 -3.83
N MET A 173 -8.64 -3.04 -2.67
CA MET A 173 -8.39 -4.35 -2.06
C MET A 173 -9.69 -5.06 -1.65
N ALA A 174 -10.60 -4.36 -0.99
CA ALA A 174 -11.87 -4.93 -0.53
C ALA A 174 -12.72 -5.46 -1.71
N SER A 175 -12.75 -4.72 -2.82
CA SER A 175 -13.54 -5.06 -4.01
C SER A 175 -13.00 -6.27 -4.77
N THR A 176 -11.70 -6.58 -4.65
CA THR A 176 -11.05 -7.67 -5.39
C THR A 176 -11.70 -9.03 -5.12
N LEU A 177 -12.16 -9.30 -3.89
CA LEU A 177 -12.84 -10.53 -3.52
C LEU A 177 -14.34 -10.33 -3.24
N ALA A 178 -14.92 -9.17 -3.54
CA ALA A 178 -16.34 -8.90 -3.39
C ALA A 178 -17.18 -9.66 -4.46
N TYR A 179 -18.48 -9.76 -4.26
CA TYR A 179 -19.38 -10.32 -5.27
C TYR A 179 -19.80 -9.25 -6.28
N GLY A 180 -19.59 -9.49 -7.56
CA GLY A 180 -19.98 -8.58 -8.63
C GLY A 180 -18.94 -7.51 -8.95
N GLU A 181 -19.35 -6.44 -9.62
CA GLU A 181 -18.50 -5.32 -10.04
C GLU A 181 -18.55 -4.17 -9.06
N THR A 182 -17.43 -3.55 -8.83
CA THR A 182 -17.30 -2.26 -8.10
C THR A 182 -16.75 -1.20 -9.04
N ILE A 183 -17.38 -0.03 -9.05
CA ILE A 183 -16.89 1.15 -9.78
C ILE A 183 -16.52 2.21 -8.75
N ILE A 184 -15.25 2.61 -8.73
CA ILE A 184 -14.76 3.71 -7.89
C ILE A 184 -14.64 4.94 -8.77
N THR A 185 -15.37 6.01 -8.44
CA THR A 185 -15.26 7.33 -9.09
C THR A 185 -14.60 8.34 -8.15
N ASN A 186 -13.95 9.36 -8.73
CA ASN A 186 -13.07 10.28 -8.02
C ASN A 186 -11.94 9.56 -7.27
N ALA A 187 -11.44 8.47 -7.87
CA ALA A 187 -10.35 7.67 -7.36
C ALA A 187 -9.03 8.47 -7.35
N ALA A 188 -8.14 8.08 -6.45
CA ALA A 188 -6.77 8.59 -6.43
C ALA A 188 -5.97 8.02 -7.62
N LYS A 189 -5.08 8.85 -8.20
CA LYS A 189 -4.33 8.54 -9.44
C LYS A 189 -2.83 8.37 -9.20
N GLU A 190 -2.41 8.43 -7.97
CA GLU A 190 -1.01 8.37 -7.58
C GLU A 190 -0.37 7.07 -8.06
N PRO A 191 0.93 7.12 -8.44
CA PRO A 191 1.64 5.93 -8.91
C PRO A 191 1.57 4.74 -7.97
N GLU A 192 1.49 4.99 -6.67
CA GLU A 192 1.40 3.96 -5.63
C GLU A 192 0.07 3.20 -5.68
N VAL A 193 -1.04 3.89 -6.03
CA VAL A 193 -2.36 3.27 -6.27
C VAL A 193 -2.33 2.42 -7.54
N VAL A 194 -1.68 2.93 -8.58
CA VAL A 194 -1.48 2.19 -9.84
C VAL A 194 -0.66 0.93 -9.60
N ASP A 195 0.39 1.04 -8.80
CA ASP A 195 1.28 -0.08 -8.46
C ASP A 195 0.55 -1.17 -7.65
N LEU A 196 -0.29 -0.75 -6.68
CA LEU A 196 -1.16 -1.68 -5.95
C LEU A 196 -2.12 -2.42 -6.89
N ALA A 197 -2.74 -1.72 -7.85
CA ALA A 197 -3.63 -2.34 -8.82
C ALA A 197 -2.89 -3.34 -9.71
N ASN A 198 -1.68 -3.02 -10.17
CA ASN A 198 -0.83 -3.91 -10.94
C ASN A 198 -0.41 -5.14 -10.11
N PHE A 199 -0.05 -4.93 -8.83
CA PHE A 199 0.24 -6.02 -7.91
C PHE A 199 -0.96 -6.97 -7.76
N LEU A 200 -2.16 -6.45 -7.50
CA LEU A 200 -3.38 -7.25 -7.38
C LEU A 200 -3.71 -7.98 -8.69
N ASN A 201 -3.56 -7.32 -9.84
CA ASN A 201 -3.75 -7.94 -11.15
C ASN A 201 -2.74 -9.07 -11.40
N SER A 202 -1.49 -8.93 -10.94
CA SER A 202 -0.48 -9.99 -11.02
C SER A 202 -0.83 -11.20 -10.16
N MET A 203 -1.66 -11.01 -9.11
CA MET A 203 -2.23 -12.08 -8.28
C MET A 203 -3.50 -12.70 -8.88
N GLY A 204 -3.97 -12.20 -10.03
CA GLY A 204 -5.14 -12.68 -10.74
C GLY A 204 -6.40 -11.84 -10.56
N ALA A 205 -6.32 -10.65 -9.95
CA ALA A 205 -7.45 -9.73 -9.90
C ALA A 205 -7.83 -9.20 -11.29
N SER A 206 -9.02 -8.61 -11.40
CA SER A 206 -9.52 -7.99 -12.62
C SER A 206 -9.82 -6.52 -12.36
N ILE A 207 -8.79 -5.68 -12.49
CA ILE A 207 -8.84 -4.24 -12.20
C ILE A 207 -8.44 -3.48 -13.46
N SER A 208 -9.25 -2.49 -13.84
CA SER A 208 -8.99 -1.61 -14.99
C SER A 208 -9.26 -0.15 -14.64
N GLY A 209 -8.71 0.79 -15.44
CA GLY A 209 -8.89 2.22 -15.24
C GLY A 209 -8.05 2.84 -14.11
N HIS A 210 -7.21 2.05 -13.43
CA HIS A 210 -6.26 2.59 -12.45
C HIS A 210 -5.30 3.60 -13.09
N GLY A 211 -5.03 4.70 -12.37
CA GLY A 211 -4.35 5.88 -12.93
C GLY A 211 -5.29 6.92 -13.55
N SER A 212 -6.58 6.60 -13.69
CA SER A 212 -7.63 7.55 -14.03
C SER A 212 -8.49 7.89 -12.79
N ASP A 213 -9.51 8.72 -12.96
CA ASP A 213 -10.47 9.04 -11.89
C ASP A 213 -11.54 7.97 -11.68
N THR A 214 -11.57 6.98 -12.56
CA THR A 214 -12.55 5.90 -12.50
C THR A 214 -11.88 4.55 -12.62
N ILE A 215 -12.01 3.73 -11.57
CA ILE A 215 -11.45 2.38 -11.50
C ILE A 215 -12.60 1.38 -11.46
N LYS A 216 -12.51 0.34 -12.29
CA LYS A 216 -13.47 -0.77 -12.32
C LYS A 216 -12.80 -2.03 -11.82
N ILE A 217 -13.45 -2.72 -10.91
CA ILE A 217 -12.97 -3.94 -10.28
C ILE A 217 -14.03 -5.01 -10.42
N GLN A 218 -13.73 -6.09 -11.11
CA GLN A 218 -14.55 -7.29 -11.12
C GLN A 218 -14.10 -8.21 -9.99
N GLY A 219 -14.98 -8.47 -9.04
CA GLY A 219 -14.68 -9.39 -7.95
C GLY A 219 -14.44 -10.82 -8.44
N ILE A 220 -13.48 -11.48 -7.79
CA ILE A 220 -13.05 -12.85 -8.08
C ILE A 220 -13.10 -13.72 -6.82
N ASP A 221 -13.05 -15.05 -6.99
CA ASP A 221 -13.17 -15.97 -5.85
C ASP A 221 -11.89 -16.10 -5.04
N LYS A 222 -10.70 -15.99 -5.67
CA LYS A 222 -9.40 -16.21 -5.02
C LYS A 222 -8.27 -15.46 -5.72
N LEU A 223 -7.27 -15.08 -4.92
CA LEU A 223 -5.99 -14.57 -5.38
C LEU A 223 -4.91 -15.64 -5.27
N SER A 224 -3.94 -15.56 -6.17
CA SER A 224 -2.74 -16.41 -6.23
C SER A 224 -1.54 -15.71 -5.59
N GLY A 225 -0.54 -16.48 -5.15
CA GLY A 225 0.74 -15.91 -4.74
C GLY A 225 1.52 -15.37 -5.94
N VAL A 226 2.41 -14.42 -5.67
CA VAL A 226 3.20 -13.74 -6.68
C VAL A 226 4.54 -13.28 -6.10
N SER A 227 5.53 -13.11 -6.98
CA SER A 227 6.74 -12.32 -6.71
C SER A 227 6.62 -10.98 -7.43
N TYR A 228 6.68 -9.87 -6.68
CA TYR A 228 6.45 -8.54 -7.21
C TYR A 228 7.49 -7.54 -6.68
N THR A 229 7.95 -6.65 -7.55
CA THR A 229 8.91 -5.60 -7.21
C THR A 229 8.17 -4.27 -7.10
N ALA A 230 8.19 -3.66 -5.91
CA ALA A 230 7.58 -2.35 -5.68
C ALA A 230 8.30 -1.26 -6.47
N LEU A 231 7.52 -0.26 -6.94
CA LEU A 231 8.09 0.89 -7.67
C LEU A 231 9.07 1.68 -6.79
N PRO A 232 10.09 2.33 -7.37
CA PRO A 232 10.99 3.23 -6.65
C PRO A 232 10.22 4.43 -6.05
N ASP A 233 10.71 4.93 -4.90
CA ASP A 233 10.06 6.05 -4.20
C ASP A 233 10.32 7.40 -4.90
N ARG A 234 9.27 7.96 -5.51
CA ARG A 234 9.32 9.29 -6.15
C ARG A 234 9.60 10.43 -5.17
N ILE A 235 9.26 10.25 -3.89
CA ILE A 235 9.48 11.26 -2.85
C ILE A 235 10.96 11.29 -2.47
N GLU A 236 11.57 10.12 -2.31
CA GLU A 236 13.02 9.98 -2.11
C GLU A 236 13.77 10.54 -3.33
N THR A 237 13.37 10.16 -4.55
CA THR A 237 13.92 10.69 -5.80
C THR A 237 13.85 12.22 -5.83
N GLY A 238 12.70 12.80 -5.49
CA GLY A 238 12.52 14.26 -5.44
C GLY A 238 13.46 14.93 -4.44
N THR A 239 13.72 14.29 -3.30
CA THR A 239 14.66 14.79 -2.29
C THR A 239 16.10 14.84 -2.82
N PHE A 240 16.55 13.79 -3.52
CA PHE A 240 17.88 13.77 -4.13
C PHE A 240 17.99 14.75 -5.30
N LEU A 241 16.93 14.94 -6.11
CA LEU A 241 16.89 15.95 -7.15
C LEU A 241 17.05 17.37 -6.59
N VAL A 242 16.37 17.69 -5.49
CA VAL A 242 16.53 18.97 -4.79
C VAL A 242 17.95 19.12 -4.25
N ALA A 243 18.51 18.08 -3.62
CA ALA A 243 19.89 18.10 -3.13
C ALA A 243 20.88 18.38 -4.26
N ALA A 244 20.73 17.74 -5.41
CA ALA A 244 21.56 18.00 -6.60
C ALA A 244 21.43 19.45 -7.08
N ALA A 245 20.20 19.96 -7.15
CA ALA A 245 19.94 21.33 -7.65
C ALA A 245 20.55 22.42 -6.73
N ILE A 246 20.42 22.28 -5.42
CA ILE A 246 20.94 23.28 -4.46
C ILE A 246 22.47 23.23 -4.29
N THR A 247 23.11 22.12 -4.66
CA THR A 247 24.59 21.96 -4.59
C THR A 247 25.28 22.18 -5.93
N CYS A 248 24.56 22.68 -6.96
CA CYS A 248 25.08 22.94 -8.30
C CYS A 248 25.70 21.73 -8.98
N LEU A 249 25.18 20.55 -8.76
CA LEU A 249 25.65 19.30 -9.38
C LEU A 249 24.99 19.09 -10.74
N LEU A 250 25.75 18.54 -11.69
CA LEU A 250 25.19 17.88 -12.87
C LEU A 250 24.53 16.57 -12.42
N TYR A 251 23.20 16.53 -12.48
CA TYR A 251 22.43 15.32 -12.19
C TYR A 251 22.03 14.66 -13.50
N THR A 252 22.43 13.41 -13.68
CA THR A 252 21.93 12.56 -14.76
C THR A 252 21.11 11.43 -14.12
N SER A 253 19.79 11.49 -14.26
CA SER A 253 18.94 10.35 -13.91
C SER A 253 18.73 9.50 -15.15
N PRO A 254 19.06 8.19 -15.14
CA PRO A 254 18.64 7.32 -16.21
C PRO A 254 17.11 7.27 -16.22
N SER A 255 16.52 7.94 -17.22
CA SER A 255 15.10 7.82 -17.50
C SER A 255 14.83 6.43 -18.08
N PRO A 256 13.68 5.79 -17.84
CA PRO A 256 13.27 4.60 -18.57
C PRO A 256 13.29 4.78 -20.10
N ARG A 257 13.29 6.03 -20.59
CA ARG A 257 13.46 6.37 -22.00
C ARG A 257 14.92 6.35 -22.46
N ASP A 258 15.88 6.56 -21.57
CA ASP A 258 17.31 6.64 -21.92
C ASP A 258 17.90 5.26 -22.30
N LYS A 259 17.31 4.17 -21.82
CA LYS A 259 17.65 2.80 -22.27
C LYS A 259 17.42 2.55 -23.78
N ARG A 260 16.77 3.46 -24.50
CA ARG A 260 16.59 3.39 -25.95
C ARG A 260 17.67 4.12 -26.75
N GLN A 261 18.49 4.94 -26.13
CA GLN A 261 19.53 5.74 -26.83
C GLN A 261 20.88 5.02 -26.91
N ASP A 262 21.12 3.97 -26.10
CA ASP A 262 22.35 3.17 -26.16
C ASP A 262 22.45 2.23 -27.39
N ARG A 263 21.60 2.42 -28.41
CA ARG A 263 21.62 1.69 -29.66
C ARG A 263 21.82 2.58 -30.90
N MET A 264 22.66 3.57 -30.83
CA MET A 264 23.19 4.16 -32.06
C MET A 264 24.49 3.48 -32.42
N PRO A 265 24.58 2.79 -33.60
CA PRO A 265 25.84 2.30 -34.05
C PRO A 265 26.75 3.47 -34.38
N SER A 266 27.95 3.45 -33.84
CA SER A 266 29.03 4.33 -34.26
C SER A 266 29.27 4.11 -35.75
N SER A 267 28.99 5.10 -36.56
CA SER A 267 29.46 5.22 -37.95
C SER A 267 30.97 5.41 -38.02
#